data_f88aa231dc4ad49d75e74cebb385cfe1
#
_entry.id   f88aa231dc4ad49d75e74cebb385cfe1
#
_cell.length_a   1.000
_cell.length_b   1.000
_cell.length_c   1.000
_cell.angle_alpha   90.00
_cell.angle_beta   90.00
_cell.angle_gamma   90.00
#
_symmetry.space_group_name_H-M   'P 1'
#
loop_
_entity.id
_entity.type
_entity.pdbx_description
1 polymer ?
#
loop_
_entity_poly.entity_id
_entity_poly.type
_entity_poly.pdbx_seq_one_letter_code
_entity_poly.pdbx_strand_id
1 'polypeptide(L)'
;MKDRIRSRRIQLNITQQALAKRLGVSRVSVTKWENGTTKPDGENLHQLSATLQVAPEWILYGSNSARPDEIKDDTRVIPYLKPPVAVPIISAVQAGTWTETYASSGHSDIITWTQTTANVSDEVFGLVVRGESMTNPNGLPSIPEGAIVIVEPHYGQPDDLYGKIVVAVLDGSSEATVKKLVWDNPYTYLMPLNPLFKPIQITGNCRIVGKVVQITQNI
;
A
#
# COMPACT_ATOMS: atom_id res chain seq x y z
N MET A 1 -25.32 7.14 8.27
CA MET A 1 -26.04 7.46 7.02
C MET A 1 -26.07 8.94 6.73
N LYS A 2 -26.66 9.78 7.58
CA LYS A 2 -26.86 11.23 7.36
C LYS A 2 -25.60 11.96 6.88
N ASP A 3 -24.52 11.87 7.64
CA ASP A 3 -23.26 12.59 7.35
C ASP A 3 -22.61 12.11 6.03
N ARG A 4 -22.79 10.84 5.66
CA ARG A 4 -22.26 10.27 4.42
C ARG A 4 -22.89 10.86 3.17
N ILE A 5 -24.23 10.96 3.15
CA ILE A 5 -24.97 11.58 2.01
C ILE A 5 -24.49 13.02 1.83
N ARG A 6 -24.47 13.80 2.91
CA ARG A 6 -24.06 15.21 2.88
C ARG A 6 -22.60 15.36 2.45
N SER A 7 -21.67 14.62 3.04
CA SER A 7 -20.23 14.71 2.73
C SER A 7 -19.97 14.36 1.26
N ARG A 8 -20.59 13.29 0.76
CA ARG A 8 -20.39 12.85 -0.63
C ARG A 8 -20.97 13.84 -1.63
N ARG A 9 -22.14 14.39 -1.35
CA ARG A 9 -22.73 15.46 -2.18
C ARG A 9 -21.81 16.69 -2.27
N ILE A 10 -21.23 17.11 -1.13
CA ILE A 10 -20.30 18.26 -1.09
C ILE A 10 -19.03 17.95 -1.87
N GLN A 11 -18.45 16.75 -1.74
CA GLN A 11 -17.28 16.32 -2.52
C GLN A 11 -17.53 16.37 -4.03
N LEU A 12 -18.75 16.10 -4.47
CA LEU A 12 -19.16 16.18 -5.88
C LEU A 12 -19.60 17.59 -6.30
N ASN A 13 -19.48 18.59 -5.42
CA ASN A 13 -19.92 19.98 -5.66
C ASN A 13 -21.39 20.10 -6.07
N ILE A 14 -22.26 19.22 -5.58
CA ILE A 14 -23.69 19.22 -5.90
C ILE A 14 -24.46 19.93 -4.77
N THR A 15 -25.34 20.89 -5.13
CA THR A 15 -26.24 21.51 -4.14
C THR A 15 -27.41 20.57 -3.79
N GLN A 16 -28.05 20.75 -2.61
CA GLN A 16 -29.25 19.98 -2.26
C GLN A 16 -30.35 20.11 -3.30
N GLN A 17 -30.52 21.30 -3.88
CA GLN A 17 -31.51 21.56 -4.92
C GLN A 17 -31.19 20.80 -6.22
N ALA A 18 -29.91 20.78 -6.61
CA ALA A 18 -29.47 20.06 -7.80
C ALA A 18 -29.61 18.55 -7.62
N LEU A 19 -29.29 18.02 -6.42
CA LEU A 19 -29.48 16.62 -6.09
C LEU A 19 -30.97 16.25 -6.14
N ALA A 20 -31.84 17.03 -5.51
CA ALA A 20 -33.29 16.82 -5.51
C ALA A 20 -33.84 16.76 -6.93
N LYS A 21 -33.42 17.71 -7.79
CA LYS A 21 -33.85 17.76 -9.22
C LYS A 21 -33.41 16.49 -9.98
N ARG A 22 -32.20 15.99 -9.75
CA ARG A 22 -31.69 14.77 -10.41
C ARG A 22 -32.45 13.50 -9.99
N LEU A 23 -32.90 13.46 -8.74
CA LEU A 23 -33.62 12.34 -8.15
C LEU A 23 -35.14 12.41 -8.34
N GLY A 24 -35.67 13.49 -8.92
CA GLY A 24 -37.11 13.69 -9.06
C GLY A 24 -37.85 13.87 -7.72
N VAL A 25 -37.15 14.26 -6.65
CA VAL A 25 -37.71 14.43 -5.31
C VAL A 25 -37.70 15.88 -4.83
N SER A 26 -38.40 16.20 -3.75
CA SER A 26 -38.34 17.53 -3.16
C SER A 26 -37.01 17.79 -2.45
N ARG A 27 -36.56 19.07 -2.41
CA ARG A 27 -35.40 19.47 -1.61
C ARG A 27 -35.56 19.09 -0.13
N VAL A 28 -36.78 19.11 0.38
CA VAL A 28 -37.12 18.74 1.74
C VAL A 28 -36.79 17.26 2.00
N SER A 29 -37.05 16.39 1.03
CA SER A 29 -36.70 14.97 1.12
C SER A 29 -35.19 14.77 1.28
N VAL A 30 -34.38 15.45 0.45
CA VAL A 30 -32.93 15.41 0.56
C VAL A 30 -32.46 15.94 1.92
N THR A 31 -33.03 17.04 2.39
CA THR A 31 -32.71 17.60 3.72
C THR A 31 -33.01 16.61 4.85
N LYS A 32 -34.18 15.92 4.78
CA LYS A 32 -34.55 14.90 5.77
C LYS A 32 -33.60 13.71 5.78
N TRP A 33 -33.11 13.27 4.61
CA TRP A 33 -32.11 12.21 4.50
C TRP A 33 -30.74 12.62 5.08
N GLU A 34 -30.29 13.84 4.78
CA GLU A 34 -29.03 14.40 5.30
C GLU A 34 -29.09 14.68 6.80
N ASN A 35 -30.25 14.96 7.35
CA ASN A 35 -30.45 15.15 8.81
C ASN A 35 -30.75 13.83 9.54
N GLY A 36 -31.00 12.75 8.79
CA GLY A 36 -31.31 11.44 9.36
C GLY A 36 -32.76 11.30 9.85
N THR A 37 -33.64 12.27 9.54
CA THR A 37 -35.07 12.24 9.93
C THR A 37 -35.83 11.14 9.21
N THR A 38 -35.49 10.88 7.94
CA THR A 38 -36.02 9.77 7.15
C THR A 38 -34.89 9.07 6.40
N LYS A 39 -35.14 7.83 5.96
CA LYS A 39 -34.22 7.09 5.09
C LYS A 39 -34.76 7.12 3.67
N PRO A 40 -33.91 7.19 2.63
CA PRO A 40 -34.33 6.95 1.27
C PRO A 40 -34.85 5.52 1.15
N ASP A 41 -35.96 5.33 0.46
CA ASP A 41 -36.55 4.01 0.16
C ASP A 41 -35.88 3.36 -1.06
N GLY A 42 -36.34 2.15 -1.44
CA GLY A 42 -35.67 1.29 -2.41
C GLY A 42 -35.25 2.00 -3.71
N GLU A 43 -36.19 2.63 -4.41
CA GLU A 43 -35.90 3.32 -5.68
C GLU A 43 -35.11 4.59 -5.47
N ASN A 44 -35.50 5.41 -4.49
CA ASN A 44 -34.75 6.63 -4.17
C ASN A 44 -33.34 6.34 -3.65
N LEU A 45 -33.14 5.23 -2.92
CA LEU A 45 -31.82 4.80 -2.50
C LEU A 45 -30.94 4.42 -3.69
N HIS A 46 -31.51 3.70 -4.66
CA HIS A 46 -30.80 3.28 -5.87
C HIS A 46 -30.38 4.50 -6.72
N GLN A 47 -31.30 5.41 -7.01
CA GLN A 47 -31.04 6.63 -7.75
C GLN A 47 -30.05 7.55 -7.01
N LEU A 48 -30.16 7.63 -5.67
CA LEU A 48 -29.23 8.39 -4.83
C LEU A 48 -27.82 7.82 -4.90
N SER A 49 -27.69 6.49 -4.84
CA SER A 49 -26.39 5.81 -4.94
C SER A 49 -25.72 6.06 -6.29
N ALA A 50 -26.47 5.95 -7.39
CA ALA A 50 -25.98 6.23 -8.73
C ALA A 50 -25.55 7.70 -8.88
N THR A 51 -26.36 8.65 -8.40
CA THR A 51 -26.08 10.09 -8.49
C THR A 51 -24.87 10.49 -7.65
N LEU A 52 -24.68 9.88 -6.50
CA LEU A 52 -23.54 10.11 -5.61
C LEU A 52 -22.32 9.25 -5.95
N GLN A 53 -22.43 8.37 -6.95
CA GLN A 53 -21.37 7.44 -7.38
C GLN A 53 -20.82 6.60 -6.21
N VAL A 54 -21.71 5.99 -5.44
CA VAL A 54 -21.42 5.12 -4.30
C VAL A 54 -22.39 3.97 -4.26
N ALA A 55 -22.02 2.84 -3.63
CA ALA A 55 -22.93 1.72 -3.46
C ALA A 55 -24.07 2.04 -2.45
N PRO A 56 -25.28 1.49 -2.61
CA PRO A 56 -26.39 1.65 -1.65
C PRO A 56 -25.99 1.25 -0.22
N GLU A 57 -25.22 0.19 -0.07
CA GLU A 57 -24.68 -0.32 1.19
C GLU A 57 -23.77 0.69 1.87
N TRP A 58 -22.97 1.45 1.09
CA TRP A 58 -22.16 2.52 1.63
C TRP A 58 -23.02 3.64 2.22
N ILE A 59 -24.14 3.98 1.58
CA ILE A 59 -25.07 4.99 2.11
C ILE A 59 -25.66 4.49 3.42
N LEU A 60 -26.12 3.25 3.47
CA LEU A 60 -26.81 2.67 4.63
C LEU A 60 -25.87 2.33 5.79
N TYR A 61 -24.76 1.64 5.50
CA TYR A 61 -23.92 1.00 6.51
C TYR A 61 -22.51 1.58 6.59
N GLY A 62 -22.03 2.30 5.56
CA GLY A 62 -20.68 2.87 5.53
C GLY A 62 -19.60 1.88 5.12
N SER A 63 -19.97 0.71 4.63
CA SER A 63 -19.01 -0.24 4.08
C SER A 63 -18.47 0.26 2.74
N ASN A 64 -17.16 0.09 2.52
CA ASN A 64 -16.43 0.61 1.36
C ASN A 64 -16.64 -0.34 0.17
N SER A 65 -17.87 -0.46 -0.32
CA SER A 65 -18.21 -1.28 -1.49
C SER A 65 -18.20 -0.42 -2.75
N ALA A 66 -17.48 -0.89 -3.75
CA ALA A 66 -17.12 -0.22 -5.00
C ALA A 66 -18.32 0.27 -5.86
N ARG A 67 -17.99 1.06 -6.88
CA ARG A 67 -18.85 1.76 -7.83
C ARG A 67 -19.88 0.87 -8.56
N PRO A 68 -21.09 1.42 -8.93
CA PRO A 68 -22.17 0.65 -9.55
C PRO A 68 -21.98 0.24 -11.02
N ASP A 69 -20.89 0.64 -11.69
CA ASP A 69 -20.84 0.56 -13.15
C ASP A 69 -20.39 -0.79 -13.74
N GLU A 70 -20.16 -1.82 -12.90
CA GLU A 70 -19.70 -3.13 -13.36
C GLU A 70 -20.43 -4.31 -12.70
N ILE A 71 -21.77 -4.32 -12.65
CA ILE A 71 -22.51 -5.55 -12.34
C ILE A 71 -23.29 -5.99 -13.57
N LYS A 72 -22.63 -6.71 -14.46
CA LYS A 72 -23.28 -7.71 -15.31
C LYS A 72 -23.06 -9.07 -14.63
N ASP A 73 -24.13 -9.50 -13.96
CA ASP A 73 -24.57 -10.88 -13.76
C ASP A 73 -23.48 -11.98 -13.69
N ASP A 74 -22.90 -12.17 -12.50
CA ASP A 74 -22.54 -13.49 -11.98
C ASP A 74 -22.29 -13.40 -10.47
N THR A 75 -22.96 -14.28 -9.69
CA THR A 75 -22.96 -14.37 -8.23
C THR A 75 -21.62 -14.82 -7.61
N ARG A 76 -20.51 -14.37 -8.14
CA ARG A 76 -19.20 -14.51 -7.51
C ARG A 76 -18.77 -13.15 -6.98
N VAL A 77 -18.70 -13.02 -5.65
CA VAL A 77 -17.94 -11.93 -5.00
C VAL A 77 -16.49 -12.11 -5.43
N ILE A 78 -16.11 -11.47 -6.53
CA ILE A 78 -14.70 -11.36 -6.90
C ILE A 78 -14.13 -10.27 -5.95
N PRO A 79 -13.21 -10.61 -5.04
CA PRO A 79 -12.50 -9.58 -4.28
C PRO A 79 -11.90 -8.60 -5.29
N TYR A 80 -12.07 -7.29 -5.04
CA TYR A 80 -11.38 -6.27 -5.86
C TYR A 80 -9.88 -6.52 -5.76
N LEU A 81 -9.34 -7.21 -6.72
CA LEU A 81 -7.90 -7.36 -6.88
C LEU A 81 -7.40 -6.03 -7.44
N LYS A 82 -6.69 -5.28 -6.62
CA LYS A 82 -5.92 -4.12 -7.10
C LYS A 82 -5.08 -4.59 -8.28
N PRO A 83 -5.11 -3.91 -9.43
CA PRO A 83 -4.27 -4.31 -10.55
C PRO A 83 -2.80 -4.36 -10.09
N PRO A 84 -2.04 -5.36 -10.53
CA PRO A 84 -0.64 -5.46 -10.15
C PRO A 84 0.14 -4.25 -10.66
N VAL A 85 1.00 -3.71 -9.81
CA VAL A 85 1.93 -2.63 -10.13
C VAL A 85 3.23 -3.25 -10.65
N ALA A 86 3.73 -2.75 -11.78
CA ALA A 86 5.04 -3.14 -12.29
C ALA A 86 6.14 -2.54 -11.41
N VAL A 87 7.08 -3.36 -10.97
CA VAL A 87 8.17 -2.98 -10.06
C VAL A 87 9.51 -3.26 -10.75
N PRO A 88 10.38 -2.25 -10.91
CA PRO A 88 11.71 -2.45 -11.48
C PRO A 88 12.61 -3.21 -10.50
N ILE A 89 13.33 -4.20 -10.98
CA ILE A 89 14.37 -4.89 -10.21
C ILE A 89 15.71 -4.23 -10.54
N ILE A 90 16.40 -3.78 -9.49
CA ILE A 90 17.66 -3.07 -9.56
C ILE A 90 18.77 -3.81 -8.83
N SER A 91 20.02 -3.39 -9.04
CA SER A 91 21.17 -3.96 -8.33
C SER A 91 21.25 -3.45 -6.87
N ALA A 92 21.95 -4.18 -6.01
CA ALA A 92 22.18 -3.77 -4.63
C ALA A 92 22.97 -2.44 -4.53
N VAL A 93 23.83 -2.15 -5.50
CA VAL A 93 24.57 -0.87 -5.61
C VAL A 93 23.60 0.27 -5.90
N GLN A 94 22.71 0.08 -6.88
CA GLN A 94 21.73 1.09 -7.25
C GLN A 94 20.73 1.36 -6.14
N ALA A 95 20.32 0.34 -5.39
CA ALA A 95 19.46 0.51 -4.25
C ALA A 95 20.02 1.49 -3.22
N GLY A 96 21.35 1.54 -3.08
CA GLY A 96 22.03 2.47 -2.20
C GLY A 96 21.81 3.95 -2.58
N THR A 97 21.58 4.27 -3.83
CA THR A 97 21.39 5.63 -4.34
C THR A 97 20.01 5.87 -4.95
N TRP A 98 19.11 4.90 -4.85
CA TRP A 98 17.83 4.88 -5.58
C TRP A 98 16.99 6.14 -5.42
N THR A 99 16.79 6.60 -4.18
CA THR A 99 15.98 7.79 -3.89
C THR A 99 16.58 9.08 -4.42
N GLU A 100 17.91 9.14 -4.59
CA GLU A 100 18.63 10.29 -5.12
C GLU A 100 18.65 10.29 -6.65
N THR A 101 18.62 9.11 -7.25
CA THR A 101 18.80 8.88 -8.68
C THR A 101 17.46 8.79 -9.43
N TYR A 102 16.38 8.35 -8.77
CA TYR A 102 15.08 8.21 -9.41
C TYR A 102 14.54 9.53 -9.97
N ALA A 103 14.87 10.65 -9.34
CA ALA A 103 14.45 11.99 -9.77
C ALA A 103 15.28 12.53 -10.97
N SER A 104 16.44 11.96 -11.29
CA SER A 104 17.42 12.56 -12.22
C SER A 104 17.90 11.67 -13.36
N SER A 105 17.63 10.37 -13.37
CA SER A 105 18.19 9.45 -14.36
C SER A 105 17.13 8.60 -15.01
N GLY A 106 17.14 8.57 -16.34
CA GLY A 106 16.33 7.64 -17.10
C GLY A 106 16.66 6.18 -16.71
N HIS A 107 15.71 5.30 -16.88
CA HIS A 107 15.63 3.88 -16.54
C HIS A 107 16.74 2.94 -17.06
N SER A 108 17.99 3.45 -17.25
CA SER A 108 19.06 2.72 -17.94
C SER A 108 19.61 1.51 -17.19
N ASP A 109 19.30 1.38 -15.89
CA ASP A 109 19.95 0.39 -15.02
C ASP A 109 18.99 -0.64 -14.42
N ILE A 110 17.77 -0.77 -14.97
CA ILE A 110 16.80 -1.79 -14.56
C ILE A 110 17.23 -3.14 -15.12
N ILE A 111 17.40 -4.14 -14.22
CA ILE A 111 17.78 -5.50 -14.60
C ILE A 111 16.62 -6.20 -15.28
N THR A 112 15.43 -6.14 -14.67
CA THR A 112 14.18 -6.72 -15.16
C THR A 112 13.00 -6.14 -14.39
N TRP A 113 11.79 -6.63 -14.65
CA TRP A 113 10.55 -6.19 -14.00
C TRP A 113 9.86 -7.35 -13.30
N THR A 114 9.20 -7.05 -12.20
CA THR A 114 8.28 -7.94 -11.48
C THR A 114 6.97 -7.21 -11.24
N GLN A 115 6.04 -7.84 -10.54
CA GLN A 115 4.73 -7.27 -10.22
C GLN A 115 4.42 -7.44 -8.74
N THR A 116 3.68 -6.46 -8.18
CA THR A 116 3.17 -6.53 -6.81
C THR A 116 1.72 -6.07 -6.75
N THR A 117 0.94 -6.65 -5.83
CA THR A 117 -0.39 -6.17 -5.45
C THR A 117 -0.35 -5.43 -4.11
N ALA A 118 0.82 -5.32 -3.48
CA ALA A 118 1.01 -4.54 -2.27
C ALA A 118 0.69 -3.05 -2.51
N ASN A 119 0.37 -2.33 -1.44
CA ASN A 119 0.21 -0.89 -1.53
C ASN A 119 1.57 -0.23 -1.47
N VAL A 120 2.01 0.31 -2.59
CA VAL A 120 3.36 0.86 -2.80
C VAL A 120 3.28 2.21 -3.51
N SER A 121 4.33 3.01 -3.35
CA SER A 121 4.53 4.27 -4.08
C SER A 121 5.04 4.04 -5.49
N ASP A 122 5.16 5.13 -6.27
CA ASP A 122 5.74 5.08 -7.61
C ASP A 122 7.26 4.85 -7.58
N GLU A 123 7.91 5.08 -6.43
CA GLU A 123 9.35 4.89 -6.23
C GLU A 123 9.74 3.49 -5.73
N VAL A 124 8.76 2.57 -5.68
CA VAL A 124 8.97 1.17 -5.30
C VAL A 124 10.01 0.49 -6.21
N PHE A 125 10.83 -0.36 -5.63
CA PHE A 125 11.78 -1.17 -6.38
C PHE A 125 11.90 -2.59 -5.83
N GLY A 126 12.47 -3.49 -6.63
CA GLY A 126 12.77 -4.87 -6.26
C GLY A 126 14.27 -5.10 -6.17
N LEU A 127 14.68 -5.98 -5.27
CA LEU A 127 16.05 -6.48 -5.15
C LEU A 127 16.06 -8.00 -5.16
N VAL A 128 17.04 -8.59 -5.86
CA VAL A 128 17.36 -10.00 -5.72
C VAL A 128 18.25 -10.18 -4.50
N VAL A 129 17.83 -11.02 -3.57
CA VAL A 129 18.57 -11.33 -2.36
C VAL A 129 19.80 -12.16 -2.71
N ARG A 130 20.96 -11.77 -2.17
CA ARG A 130 22.23 -12.46 -2.34
C ARG A 130 22.72 -12.97 -0.99
N GLY A 131 23.21 -14.18 -0.99
CA GLY A 131 23.75 -14.86 0.18
C GLY A 131 22.67 -15.34 1.17
N GLU A 132 23.10 -16.08 2.18
CA GLU A 132 22.22 -16.87 3.05
C GLU A 132 21.88 -16.18 4.38
N SER A 133 22.29 -14.95 4.59
CA SER A 133 22.08 -14.26 5.88
C SER A 133 20.62 -14.07 6.27
N MET A 134 19.71 -14.14 5.30
CA MET A 134 18.27 -14.02 5.51
C MET A 134 17.52 -15.35 5.32
N THR A 135 18.23 -16.45 5.09
CA THR A 135 17.68 -17.81 5.05
C THR A 135 17.53 -18.33 6.47
N ASN A 136 16.29 -18.40 6.96
CA ASN A 136 16.02 -18.88 8.31
C ASN A 136 15.79 -20.41 8.32
N PRO A 137 16.69 -21.20 8.89
CA PRO A 137 16.54 -22.65 8.93
C PRO A 137 15.47 -23.13 9.92
N ASN A 138 15.01 -22.25 10.83
CA ASN A 138 14.12 -22.61 11.93
C ASN A 138 12.65 -22.22 11.67
N GLY A 139 12.31 -21.75 10.47
CA GLY A 139 10.93 -21.41 10.12
C GLY A 139 10.74 -20.06 9.40
N LEU A 140 9.59 -19.45 9.60
CA LEU A 140 9.22 -18.20 8.91
C LEU A 140 9.37 -16.99 9.84
N PRO A 141 9.71 -15.80 9.30
CA PRO A 141 10.02 -15.57 7.89
C PRO A 141 11.40 -16.12 7.49
N SER A 142 11.53 -16.56 6.25
CA SER A 142 12.80 -16.97 5.63
C SER A 142 12.87 -16.35 4.24
N ILE A 143 14.02 -15.79 3.89
CA ILE A 143 14.27 -15.17 2.59
C ILE A 143 15.54 -15.78 2.03
N PRO A 144 15.42 -16.85 1.23
CA PRO A 144 16.58 -17.51 0.66
C PRO A 144 17.25 -16.68 -0.42
N GLU A 145 18.46 -17.06 -0.76
CA GLU A 145 19.18 -16.51 -1.89
C GLU A 145 18.38 -16.69 -3.18
N GLY A 146 18.39 -15.68 -4.05
CA GLY A 146 17.59 -15.63 -5.28
C GLY A 146 16.14 -15.16 -5.09
N ALA A 147 15.64 -15.03 -3.87
CA ALA A 147 14.34 -14.43 -3.63
C ALA A 147 14.34 -12.95 -4.05
N ILE A 148 13.18 -12.45 -4.49
CA ILE A 148 12.99 -11.04 -4.81
C ILE A 148 12.25 -10.39 -3.63
N VAL A 149 12.80 -9.31 -3.09
CA VAL A 149 12.16 -8.47 -2.08
C VAL A 149 11.66 -7.18 -2.74
N ILE A 150 10.39 -6.85 -2.50
CA ILE A 150 9.79 -5.58 -2.94
C ILE A 150 9.96 -4.57 -1.82
N VAL A 151 10.54 -3.43 -2.15
CA VAL A 151 11.00 -2.42 -1.20
C VAL A 151 10.24 -1.12 -1.42
N GLU A 152 9.59 -0.64 -0.37
CA GLU A 152 8.93 0.65 -0.30
C GLU A 152 9.85 1.66 0.38
N PRO A 153 10.34 2.70 -0.35
CA PRO A 153 11.25 3.69 0.23
C PRO A 153 10.56 4.65 1.19
N HIS A 154 9.25 4.86 1.06
CA HIS A 154 8.47 5.72 1.94
C HIS A 154 7.88 4.92 3.11
N TYR A 155 8.47 5.02 4.28
CA TYR A 155 8.13 4.17 5.43
C TYR A 155 7.69 4.93 6.70
N GLY A 156 7.50 6.25 6.62
CA GLY A 156 7.08 7.05 7.77
C GLY A 156 8.20 7.35 8.78
N GLN A 157 7.92 7.15 10.07
CA GLN A 157 8.92 7.39 11.12
C GLN A 157 9.88 6.18 11.25
N PRO A 158 11.17 6.42 11.60
CA PRO A 158 12.14 5.34 11.81
C PRO A 158 11.68 4.28 12.83
N ASP A 159 10.95 4.67 13.85
CA ASP A 159 10.45 3.78 14.89
C ASP A 159 9.43 2.76 14.37
N ASP A 160 8.71 3.08 13.29
CA ASP A 160 7.75 2.18 12.64
C ASP A 160 8.44 0.99 11.95
N LEU A 161 9.75 1.06 11.77
CA LEU A 161 10.56 0.02 11.13
C LEU A 161 11.05 -1.06 12.09
N TYR A 162 10.98 -0.85 13.40
CA TYR A 162 11.42 -1.87 14.36
C TYR A 162 10.61 -3.16 14.20
N GLY A 163 11.33 -4.28 14.13
CA GLY A 163 10.78 -5.60 13.86
C GLY A 163 10.49 -5.89 12.38
N LYS A 164 10.66 -4.91 11.49
CA LYS A 164 10.45 -5.09 10.03
C LYS A 164 11.74 -5.50 9.34
N ILE A 165 11.57 -6.09 8.15
CA ILE A 165 12.70 -6.35 7.24
C ILE A 165 12.91 -5.09 6.43
N VAL A 166 14.16 -4.61 6.40
CA VAL A 166 14.56 -3.38 5.76
C VAL A 166 15.72 -3.62 4.80
N VAL A 167 15.85 -2.71 3.85
CA VAL A 167 17.06 -2.57 3.03
C VAL A 167 17.85 -1.39 3.58
N ALA A 168 19.12 -1.60 3.84
CA ALA A 168 20.01 -0.63 4.46
C ALA A 168 21.37 -0.59 3.76
N VAL A 169 22.01 0.58 3.80
CA VAL A 169 23.39 0.78 3.36
C VAL A 169 24.23 1.17 4.57
N LEU A 170 25.36 0.51 4.72
CA LEU A 170 26.36 0.82 5.76
C LEU A 170 27.39 1.76 5.19
N ASP A 171 27.89 2.67 6.02
CA ASP A 171 29.00 3.55 5.65
C ASP A 171 30.22 2.72 5.23
N GLY A 172 30.84 3.10 4.11
CA GLY A 172 31.95 2.36 3.53
C GLY A 172 31.55 1.15 2.67
N SER A 173 30.24 0.82 2.58
CA SER A 173 29.71 -0.14 1.62
C SER A 173 29.04 0.56 0.47
N SER A 174 29.30 0.12 -0.75
CA SER A 174 28.56 0.57 -1.95
C SER A 174 27.29 -0.25 -2.19
N GLU A 175 27.08 -1.35 -1.46
CA GLU A 175 25.97 -2.26 -1.67
C GLU A 175 24.97 -2.21 -0.53
N ALA A 176 23.69 -2.24 -0.88
CA ALA A 176 22.61 -2.38 0.06
C ALA A 176 22.50 -3.82 0.60
N THR A 177 22.12 -3.95 1.86
CA THR A 177 21.90 -5.24 2.53
C THR A 177 20.47 -5.36 3.03
N VAL A 178 19.93 -6.59 3.03
CA VAL A 178 18.60 -6.91 3.58
C VAL A 178 18.77 -7.48 4.97
N LYS A 179 18.13 -6.91 5.98
CA LYS A 179 18.17 -7.37 7.38
C LYS A 179 16.85 -7.05 8.09
N LYS A 180 16.67 -7.64 9.27
CA LYS A 180 15.60 -7.26 10.19
C LYS A 180 16.09 -6.13 11.09
N LEU A 181 15.38 -5.01 11.16
CA LEU A 181 15.70 -3.93 12.08
C LEU A 181 15.15 -4.27 13.47
N VAL A 182 16.03 -4.29 14.47
CA VAL A 182 15.68 -4.61 15.86
C VAL A 182 16.21 -3.54 16.78
N TRP A 183 15.36 -3.07 17.68
CA TRP A 183 15.77 -2.22 18.79
C TRP A 183 15.89 -3.04 20.07
N ASP A 184 17.05 -2.98 20.70
CA ASP A 184 17.36 -3.60 21.99
C ASP A 184 18.07 -2.55 22.85
N ASN A 185 17.26 -1.88 23.67
CA ASN A 185 17.62 -0.66 24.43
C ASN A 185 18.99 -0.76 25.12
N PRO A 186 19.92 0.16 24.87
CA PRO A 186 19.76 1.39 24.06
C PRO A 186 20.21 1.25 22.59
N TYR A 187 20.43 0.07 22.09
CA TYR A 187 21.07 -0.20 20.81
C TYR A 187 20.09 -0.61 19.72
N THR A 188 20.44 -0.29 18.49
CA THR A 188 19.72 -0.73 17.29
C THR A 188 20.61 -1.66 16.47
N TYR A 189 20.01 -2.72 15.93
CA TYR A 189 20.72 -3.76 15.18
C TYR A 189 20.05 -4.07 13.86
N LEU A 190 20.87 -4.36 12.85
CA LEU A 190 20.48 -5.09 11.65
C LEU A 190 20.70 -6.58 11.88
N MET A 191 19.61 -7.29 12.18
CA MET A 191 19.63 -8.71 12.51
C MET A 191 19.49 -9.57 11.26
N PRO A 192 20.38 -10.52 11.00
CA PRO A 192 20.12 -11.58 10.03
C PRO A 192 19.01 -12.51 10.55
N LEU A 193 18.27 -13.15 9.64
CA LEU A 193 17.32 -14.21 10.01
C LEU A 193 18.03 -15.56 10.21
N ASN A 194 19.21 -15.72 9.61
CA ASN A 194 20.05 -16.89 9.79
C ASN A 194 20.94 -16.71 11.02
N PRO A 195 20.79 -17.55 12.06
CA PRO A 195 21.56 -17.42 13.31
C PRO A 195 23.06 -17.68 13.16
N LEU A 196 23.52 -18.23 12.05
CA LEU A 196 24.94 -18.41 11.74
C LEU A 196 25.64 -17.09 11.39
N PHE A 197 24.89 -16.03 11.11
CA PHE A 197 25.42 -14.72 10.78
C PHE A 197 25.32 -13.80 12.00
N LYS A 198 26.31 -12.92 12.16
CA LYS A 198 26.33 -11.97 13.28
C LYS A 198 25.45 -10.75 13.03
N PRO A 199 24.74 -10.25 14.06
CA PRO A 199 24.07 -8.95 14.01
C PRO A 199 25.07 -7.81 13.76
N ILE A 200 24.59 -6.75 13.08
CA ILE A 200 25.36 -5.54 12.85
C ILE A 200 24.74 -4.44 13.72
N GLN A 201 25.50 -3.89 14.65
CA GLN A 201 25.05 -2.78 15.47
C GLN A 201 25.07 -1.48 14.65
N ILE A 202 24.01 -0.71 14.75
CA ILE A 202 23.91 0.62 14.11
C ILE A 202 24.39 1.67 15.11
N THR A 203 25.43 2.41 14.73
CA THR A 203 26.05 3.48 15.55
C THR A 203 26.05 4.81 14.82
N GLY A 204 25.01 5.10 14.00
CA GLY A 204 24.94 6.28 13.14
C GLY A 204 25.59 6.09 11.76
N ASN A 205 26.11 4.91 11.49
CA ASN A 205 26.82 4.52 10.27
C ASN A 205 25.93 3.74 9.29
N CYS A 206 24.63 3.96 9.33
CA CYS A 206 23.67 3.20 8.53
C CYS A 206 22.56 4.10 8.03
N ARG A 207 22.22 3.97 6.76
CA ARG A 207 21.04 4.59 6.15
C ARG A 207 20.04 3.50 5.73
N ILE A 208 18.81 3.60 6.21
CA ILE A 208 17.71 2.76 5.73
C ILE A 208 17.25 3.30 4.38
N VAL A 209 17.19 2.43 3.40
CA VAL A 209 16.75 2.75 2.03
C VAL A 209 15.24 2.54 1.88
N GLY A 210 14.71 1.51 2.54
CA GLY A 210 13.29 1.24 2.48
C GLY A 210 12.89 0.00 3.29
N LYS A 211 11.59 -0.20 3.37
CA LYS A 211 10.96 -1.33 4.06
C LYS A 211 10.56 -2.41 3.04
N VAL A 212 10.84 -3.65 3.34
CA VAL A 212 10.35 -4.80 2.56
C VAL A 212 8.85 -4.99 2.82
N VAL A 213 8.06 -4.95 1.76
CA VAL A 213 6.59 -5.09 1.80
C VAL A 213 6.10 -6.41 1.23
N GLN A 214 6.90 -7.07 0.40
CA GLN A 214 6.59 -8.37 -0.19
C GLN A 214 7.87 -9.14 -0.48
N ILE A 215 7.76 -10.47 -0.41
CA ILE A 215 8.83 -11.40 -0.79
C ILE A 215 8.24 -12.34 -1.84
N THR A 216 8.95 -12.52 -2.94
CA THR A 216 8.58 -13.44 -4.02
C THR A 216 9.70 -14.45 -4.21
N GLN A 217 9.33 -15.72 -4.27
CA GLN A 217 10.25 -16.82 -4.52
C GLN A 217 9.77 -17.60 -5.74
N ASN A 218 10.67 -17.91 -6.65
CA ASN A 218 10.42 -18.89 -7.69
C ASN A 218 10.86 -20.27 -7.14
N ILE A 219 9.98 -21.24 -7.26
CA ILE A 219 10.22 -22.63 -6.85
C ILE A 219 10.76 -23.39 -8.05
#